data_f3ab78d1bd99d3a009dbf12e8d43fc54
#
_entry.id   f3ab78d1bd99d3a009dbf12e8d43fc54
#
_cell.length_a   1.000
_cell.length_b   1.000
_cell.length_c   1.000
_cell.angle_alpha   90.00
_cell.angle_beta   90.00
_cell.angle_gamma   90.00
#
_symmetry.space_group_name_H-M   'P 1'
#
loop_
_entity.id
_entity.type
_entity.pdbx_description
1 polymer ?
#
loop_
_entity_poly.entity_id
_entity_poly.type
_entity_poly.pdbx_seq_one_letter_code
_entity_poly.pdbx_strand_id
1 'polypeptide(L)'
;VAYKLNEEKKNTTDEEQTNVVKEDDIGKEIKLGIAEFDTMNPLLSKNKQVQEITKIIYEPLFQLTSDYKLEKCLAKDWAKTAENKYLIKIDTSIKWSDGNNLSVDDVIFTIENLSKIDSIYLENIRHITEINRVDDNTIRLILDQEVPFFEYNLIFPILSKKNYEGQDFIYGSSNNAP
;
A
#
# COMPACT_ATOMS: atom_id res chain seq x y z
N VAL A 1 -7.24 17.75 15.39
CA VAL A 1 -7.65 18.37 16.65
C VAL A 1 -6.73 19.56 16.86
N ALA A 2 -7.29 20.77 16.70
CA ALA A 2 -6.55 22.01 16.87
C ALA A 2 -6.46 22.36 18.37
N TYR A 3 -5.25 22.55 18.87
CA TYR A 3 -5.03 23.12 20.21
C TYR A 3 -4.75 24.62 20.08
N LYS A 4 -5.55 25.43 20.78
CA LYS A 4 -5.26 26.85 21.03
C LYS A 4 -4.26 26.93 22.17
N LEU A 5 -3.11 27.53 21.90
CA LEU A 5 -2.16 27.98 22.95
C LEU A 5 -2.34 29.45 23.20
N ASN A 6 -2.60 29.81 24.47
CA ASN A 6 -2.61 31.18 24.94
C ASN A 6 -1.19 31.69 25.10
N GLU A 7 -0.98 32.92 24.69
CA GLU A 7 0.28 33.64 24.86
C GLU A 7 0.54 34.01 26.34
N GLU A 8 1.66 33.56 26.86
CA GLU A 8 2.38 34.26 27.93
C GLU A 8 3.82 34.52 27.49
N LYS A 9 4.17 35.80 27.42
CA LYS A 9 5.51 36.30 27.11
C LYS A 9 6.50 35.91 28.19
N LYS A 10 7.56 35.16 27.83
CA LYS A 10 8.85 35.22 28.54
C LYS A 10 9.99 35.17 27.54
N ASN A 11 10.76 36.24 27.54
CA ASN A 11 12.03 36.37 26.81
C ASN A 11 13.03 35.32 27.29
N THR A 12 13.49 34.46 26.40
CA THR A 12 14.85 33.91 26.42
C THR A 12 15.18 33.43 24.99
N THR A 13 16.31 33.91 24.52
CA THR A 13 16.97 33.62 23.25
C THR A 13 17.26 32.15 23.09
N ASP A 14 16.56 31.50 22.17
CA ASP A 14 17.00 30.33 21.40
C ASP A 14 16.11 30.27 20.18
N GLU A 15 16.71 30.36 18.98
CA GLU A 15 16.01 30.32 17.70
C GLU A 15 15.51 28.90 17.41
N GLU A 16 14.42 28.46 18.02
CA GLU A 16 13.58 27.42 17.49
C GLU A 16 12.70 28.03 16.41
N GLN A 17 12.95 27.67 15.16
CA GLN A 17 12.05 27.98 14.03
C GLN A 17 10.72 27.28 14.26
N THR A 18 9.83 27.86 15.01
CA THR A 18 8.43 27.48 15.06
C THR A 18 7.79 27.85 13.72
N ASN A 19 7.55 26.89 12.85
CA ASN A 19 6.73 27.10 11.67
C ASN A 19 5.29 27.42 12.11
N VAL A 20 4.97 28.71 12.18
CA VAL A 20 3.59 29.18 12.41
C VAL A 20 2.80 28.91 11.12
N VAL A 21 1.96 27.87 11.14
CA VAL A 21 1.01 27.59 10.05
C VAL A 21 -0.03 28.72 10.04
N LYS A 22 -0.12 29.47 8.94
CA LYS A 22 -1.14 30.50 8.75
C LYS A 22 -2.52 29.86 8.58
N GLU A 23 -3.55 30.48 9.11
CA GLU A 23 -4.94 29.98 9.12
C GLU A 23 -5.47 29.68 7.69
N ASP A 24 -4.96 30.38 6.66
CA ASP A 24 -5.31 30.20 5.25
C ASP A 24 -4.70 28.93 4.60
N ASP A 25 -3.75 28.26 5.25
CA ASP A 25 -3.10 27.04 4.76
C ASP A 25 -3.70 25.77 5.39
N ILE A 26 -4.66 25.91 6.30
CA ILE A 26 -5.34 24.78 6.93
C ILE A 26 -6.18 24.05 5.88
N GLY A 27 -5.76 22.85 5.53
CA GLY A 27 -6.46 21.97 4.58
C GLY A 27 -5.87 21.87 3.17
N LYS A 28 -4.77 22.61 2.87
CA LYS A 28 -4.11 22.58 1.55
C LYS A 28 -2.88 21.66 1.50
N GLU A 29 -2.17 21.50 2.62
CA GLU A 29 -0.94 20.73 2.65
C GLU A 29 -0.74 20.13 4.05
N ILE A 30 -0.35 18.86 4.10
CA ILE A 30 0.08 18.17 5.32
C ILE A 30 1.57 17.92 5.20
N LYS A 31 2.38 18.53 6.07
CA LYS A 31 3.83 18.31 6.14
C LYS A 31 4.14 17.26 7.20
N LEU A 32 4.63 16.11 6.75
CA LEU A 32 5.09 15.04 7.62
C LEU A 32 6.62 15.05 7.65
N GLY A 33 7.19 15.26 8.85
CA GLY A 33 8.63 15.08 9.06
C GLY A 33 8.93 13.59 9.17
N ILE A 34 9.75 13.07 8.26
CA ILE A 34 10.30 11.70 8.33
C ILE A 34 11.81 11.80 8.54
N ALA A 35 12.35 10.90 9.37
CA ALA A 35 13.79 10.67 9.43
C ALA A 35 14.28 10.10 8.09
N GLU A 36 15.60 9.93 7.96
CA GLU A 36 16.19 9.28 6.79
C GLU A 36 15.48 7.95 6.48
N PHE A 37 15.05 7.77 5.23
CA PHE A 37 14.33 6.59 4.78
C PHE A 37 15.10 5.85 3.68
N ASP A 38 14.84 4.56 3.57
CA ASP A 38 15.47 3.66 2.60
C ASP A 38 14.86 3.82 1.19
N THR A 39 13.55 3.76 1.07
CA THR A 39 12.79 3.86 -0.18
C THR A 39 11.33 4.19 0.13
N MET A 40 10.61 4.80 -0.81
CA MET A 40 9.16 5.00 -0.74
C MET A 40 8.34 3.82 -1.30
N ASN A 41 9.00 2.78 -1.83
CA ASN A 41 8.31 1.58 -2.25
C ASN A 41 7.90 0.75 -1.01
N PRO A 42 6.59 0.58 -0.74
CA PRO A 42 6.10 -0.11 0.46
C PRO A 42 6.52 -1.59 0.54
N LEU A 43 6.79 -2.22 -0.60
CA LEU A 43 7.20 -3.63 -0.64
C LEU A 43 8.69 -3.82 -0.32
N LEU A 44 9.51 -2.80 -0.58
CA LEU A 44 10.97 -2.84 -0.36
C LEU A 44 11.37 -2.24 0.99
N SER A 45 10.66 -1.21 1.46
CA SER A 45 11.02 -0.48 2.67
C SER A 45 10.92 -1.37 3.91
N LYS A 46 11.97 -1.33 4.73
CA LYS A 46 11.99 -1.89 6.09
C LYS A 46 11.84 -0.80 7.16
N ASN A 47 11.73 0.46 6.74
CA ASN A 47 11.54 1.59 7.62
C ASN A 47 10.08 1.68 8.09
N LYS A 48 9.86 1.61 9.40
CA LYS A 48 8.51 1.61 9.99
C LYS A 48 7.73 2.90 9.67
N GLN A 49 8.39 4.06 9.63
CA GLN A 49 7.74 5.34 9.31
C GLN A 49 7.25 5.36 7.87
N VAL A 50 8.05 4.86 6.93
CA VAL A 50 7.64 4.71 5.52
C VAL A 50 6.45 3.77 5.41
N GLN A 51 6.47 2.63 6.10
CA GLN A 51 5.36 1.69 6.08
C GLN A 51 4.05 2.30 6.58
N GLU A 52 4.09 3.14 7.63
CA GLU A 52 2.89 3.83 8.12
C GLU A 52 2.39 4.91 7.13
N ILE A 53 3.30 5.64 6.48
CA ILE A 53 2.94 6.66 5.49
C ILE A 53 2.38 5.99 4.22
N THR A 54 3.01 4.92 3.77
CA THR A 54 2.58 4.22 2.54
C THR A 54 1.21 3.57 2.66
N LYS A 55 0.73 3.25 3.87
CA LYS A 55 -0.67 2.84 4.10
C LYS A 55 -1.70 3.92 3.76
N ILE A 56 -1.30 5.19 3.73
CA ILE A 56 -2.17 6.31 3.33
C ILE A 56 -2.19 6.48 1.81
N ILE A 57 -1.13 6.03 1.13
CA ILE A 57 -0.90 6.25 -0.30
C ILE A 57 -1.31 5.05 -1.14
N TYR A 58 -1.06 3.84 -0.64
CA TYR A 58 -1.31 2.59 -1.35
C TYR A 58 -2.39 1.78 -0.65
N GLU A 59 -3.27 1.18 -1.42
CA GLU A 59 -4.32 0.30 -0.90
C GLU A 59 -4.01 -1.17 -1.17
N PRO A 60 -4.40 -2.07 -0.26
CA PRO A 60 -4.35 -3.52 -0.45
C PRO A 60 -5.59 -4.04 -1.15
N LEU A 61 -5.61 -5.33 -1.48
CA LEU A 61 -6.85 -6.01 -1.92
C LEU A 61 -7.90 -6.02 -0.80
N PHE A 62 -7.46 -6.29 0.42
CA PHE A 62 -8.27 -6.30 1.63
C PHE A 62 -7.54 -5.59 2.76
N GLN A 63 -8.30 -5.05 3.72
CA GLN A 63 -7.76 -4.49 4.96
C GLN A 63 -8.44 -5.10 6.17
N LEU A 64 -7.81 -4.95 7.34
CA LEU A 64 -8.39 -5.32 8.61
C LEU A 64 -8.99 -4.10 9.29
N THR A 65 -10.23 -4.23 9.75
CA THR A 65 -10.84 -3.22 10.62
C THR A 65 -10.21 -3.28 12.02
N SER A 66 -10.54 -2.30 12.88
CA SER A 66 -10.15 -2.32 14.29
C SER A 66 -10.66 -3.57 15.05
N ASP A 67 -11.74 -4.19 14.57
CA ASP A 67 -12.32 -5.42 15.12
C ASP A 67 -11.75 -6.69 14.48
N TYR A 68 -10.65 -6.58 13.72
CA TYR A 68 -10.01 -7.67 12.99
C TYR A 68 -10.90 -8.35 11.94
N LYS A 69 -11.92 -7.66 11.43
CA LYS A 69 -12.73 -8.14 10.32
C LYS A 69 -12.08 -7.75 9.00
N LEU A 70 -12.20 -8.65 8.03
CA LEU A 70 -11.72 -8.39 6.68
C LEU A 70 -12.69 -7.46 5.95
N GLU A 71 -12.17 -6.36 5.43
CA GLU A 71 -12.86 -5.40 4.57
C GLU A 71 -12.27 -5.41 3.17
N LYS A 72 -13.12 -5.24 2.15
CA LYS A 72 -12.70 -5.15 0.75
C LYS A 72 -12.22 -3.73 0.45
N CYS A 73 -11.02 -3.60 -0.18
CA CYS A 73 -10.48 -2.34 -0.68
C CYS A 73 -10.43 -2.38 -2.22
N LEU A 74 -9.33 -2.84 -2.79
CA LEU A 74 -9.20 -2.98 -4.25
C LEU A 74 -9.91 -4.24 -4.78
N ALA A 75 -10.19 -5.21 -3.93
CA ALA A 75 -11.02 -6.35 -4.29
C ALA A 75 -12.50 -5.98 -4.21
N LYS A 76 -13.24 -6.19 -5.31
CA LYS A 76 -14.69 -6.04 -5.37
C LYS A 76 -15.40 -7.23 -4.74
N ASP A 77 -14.86 -8.44 -4.99
CA ASP A 77 -15.39 -9.69 -4.45
C ASP A 77 -14.33 -10.79 -4.47
N TRP A 78 -14.59 -11.89 -3.76
CA TRP A 78 -13.73 -13.06 -3.76
C TRP A 78 -14.50 -14.34 -3.46
N ALA A 79 -13.97 -15.49 -3.90
CA ALA A 79 -14.53 -16.80 -3.61
C ALA A 79 -13.43 -17.86 -3.51
N LYS A 80 -13.51 -18.72 -2.50
CA LYS A 80 -12.76 -19.98 -2.45
C LYS A 80 -13.50 -21.00 -3.31
N THR A 81 -12.89 -21.42 -4.42
CA THR A 81 -13.50 -22.33 -5.41
C THR A 81 -13.07 -23.78 -5.25
N ALA A 82 -11.97 -24.03 -4.53
CA ALA A 82 -11.49 -25.33 -4.10
C ALA A 82 -10.62 -25.14 -2.85
N GLU A 83 -10.16 -26.20 -2.22
CA GLU A 83 -9.35 -26.17 -0.99
C GLU A 83 -8.16 -25.19 -1.10
N ASN A 84 -7.51 -25.18 -2.27
CA ASN A 84 -6.33 -24.36 -2.54
C ASN A 84 -6.51 -23.35 -3.68
N LYS A 85 -7.76 -23.01 -4.08
CA LYS A 85 -8.03 -22.12 -5.21
C LYS A 85 -8.95 -20.97 -4.82
N TYR A 86 -8.52 -19.77 -5.13
CA TYR A 86 -9.25 -18.54 -4.89
C TYR A 86 -9.45 -17.77 -6.19
N LEU A 87 -10.66 -17.23 -6.38
CA LEU A 87 -10.95 -16.20 -7.37
C LEU A 87 -11.11 -14.87 -6.66
N ILE A 88 -10.46 -13.84 -7.18
CA ILE A 88 -10.56 -12.48 -6.65
C ILE A 88 -10.94 -11.56 -7.78
N LYS A 89 -12.07 -10.88 -7.60
CA LYS A 89 -12.56 -9.88 -8.53
C LYS A 89 -12.04 -8.51 -8.11
N ILE A 90 -11.36 -7.83 -9.01
CA ILE A 90 -10.76 -6.51 -8.80
C ILE A 90 -11.76 -5.43 -9.18
N ASP A 91 -11.81 -4.32 -8.43
CA ASP A 91 -12.62 -3.17 -8.79
C ASP A 91 -11.88 -2.27 -9.78
N THR A 92 -12.00 -2.56 -11.06
CA THR A 92 -11.36 -1.79 -12.15
C THR A 92 -11.96 -0.40 -12.38
N SER A 93 -12.95 0.03 -11.59
CA SER A 93 -13.45 1.41 -11.59
C SER A 93 -12.58 2.35 -10.75
N ILE A 94 -11.75 1.80 -9.86
CA ILE A 94 -10.79 2.55 -9.06
C ILE A 94 -9.68 3.08 -9.98
N LYS A 95 -9.17 4.28 -9.65
CA LYS A 95 -8.12 4.93 -10.45
C LYS A 95 -6.88 5.17 -9.61
N TRP A 96 -5.74 5.02 -10.23
CA TRP A 96 -4.47 5.51 -9.74
C TRP A 96 -4.43 7.04 -9.75
N SER A 97 -3.49 7.64 -9.04
CA SER A 97 -3.27 9.09 -9.00
C SER A 97 -2.96 9.71 -10.37
N ASP A 98 -2.43 8.92 -11.30
CA ASP A 98 -2.15 9.32 -12.70
C ASP A 98 -3.40 9.26 -13.61
N GLY A 99 -4.57 8.87 -13.07
CA GLY A 99 -5.85 8.75 -13.78
C GLY A 99 -6.07 7.43 -14.52
N ASN A 100 -5.08 6.53 -14.58
CA ASN A 100 -5.27 5.19 -15.16
C ASN A 100 -6.12 4.32 -14.23
N ASN A 101 -6.86 3.39 -14.81
CA ASN A 101 -7.65 2.46 -14.01
C ASN A 101 -6.77 1.37 -13.41
N LEU A 102 -7.12 0.94 -12.19
CA LEU A 102 -6.61 -0.29 -11.61
C LEU A 102 -6.95 -1.48 -12.51
N SER A 103 -6.02 -2.39 -12.65
CA SER A 103 -6.14 -3.58 -13.49
C SER A 103 -5.70 -4.85 -12.77
N VAL A 104 -6.08 -6.00 -13.31
CA VAL A 104 -5.59 -7.31 -12.83
C VAL A 104 -4.07 -7.43 -13.02
N ASP A 105 -3.50 -6.72 -14.01
CA ASP A 105 -2.05 -6.73 -14.25
C ASP A 105 -1.26 -6.05 -13.14
N ASP A 106 -1.83 -5.06 -12.45
CA ASP A 106 -1.19 -4.41 -11.31
C ASP A 106 -1.05 -5.40 -10.14
N VAL A 107 -2.09 -6.20 -9.91
CA VAL A 107 -2.09 -7.23 -8.86
C VAL A 107 -1.11 -8.36 -9.18
N ILE A 108 -1.14 -8.86 -10.42
CA ILE A 108 -0.20 -9.90 -10.89
C ILE A 108 1.23 -9.40 -10.77
N PHE A 109 1.51 -8.20 -11.30
CA PHE A 109 2.81 -7.55 -11.22
C PHE A 109 3.31 -7.44 -9.78
N THR A 110 2.44 -7.01 -8.85
CA THR A 110 2.79 -6.84 -7.45
C THR A 110 3.20 -8.18 -6.82
N ILE A 111 2.40 -9.23 -6.98
CA ILE A 111 2.67 -10.55 -6.40
C ILE A 111 3.93 -11.19 -7.01
N GLU A 112 4.11 -11.08 -8.33
CA GLU A 112 5.29 -11.61 -9.02
C GLU A 112 6.59 -10.92 -8.60
N ASN A 113 6.57 -9.61 -8.34
CA ASN A 113 7.75 -8.91 -7.85
C ASN A 113 7.98 -9.15 -6.36
N LEU A 114 6.91 -9.20 -5.56
CA LEU A 114 7.00 -9.51 -4.14
C LEU A 114 7.66 -10.88 -3.89
N SER A 115 7.42 -11.87 -4.76
CA SER A 115 8.05 -13.20 -4.66
C SER A 115 9.57 -13.22 -4.91
N LYS A 116 10.14 -12.14 -5.47
CA LYS A 116 11.56 -12.05 -5.87
C LYS A 116 12.41 -11.18 -4.95
N ILE A 117 11.80 -10.55 -3.94
CA ILE A 117 12.47 -9.58 -3.08
C ILE A 117 12.40 -9.99 -1.61
N ASP A 118 13.31 -9.46 -0.80
CA ASP A 118 13.27 -9.58 0.66
C ASP A 118 12.33 -8.51 1.23
N SER A 119 11.06 -8.87 1.37
CA SER A 119 9.99 -8.00 1.85
C SER A 119 9.39 -8.49 3.16
N ILE A 120 8.88 -7.55 3.97
CA ILE A 120 8.09 -7.90 5.17
C ILE A 120 6.79 -8.63 4.81
N TYR A 121 6.32 -8.52 3.55
CA TYR A 121 5.11 -9.15 3.05
C TYR A 121 5.35 -10.51 2.38
N LEU A 122 6.59 -11.01 2.33
CA LEU A 122 6.91 -12.28 1.66
C LEU A 122 6.11 -13.46 2.23
N GLU A 123 5.91 -13.50 3.55
CA GLU A 123 5.14 -14.54 4.21
C GLU A 123 3.65 -14.54 3.80
N ASN A 124 3.12 -13.39 3.41
CA ASN A 124 1.73 -13.26 2.96
C ASN A 124 1.45 -14.06 1.68
N ILE A 125 2.45 -14.18 0.82
CA ILE A 125 2.31 -14.84 -0.50
C ILE A 125 2.99 -16.20 -0.58
N ARG A 126 3.66 -16.66 0.48
CA ARG A 126 4.55 -17.85 0.44
C ARG A 126 3.87 -19.11 -0.06
N HIS A 127 2.56 -19.24 0.12
CA HIS A 127 1.78 -20.39 -0.33
C HIS A 127 1.22 -20.24 -1.75
N ILE A 128 1.35 -19.06 -2.39
CA ILE A 128 0.90 -18.86 -3.77
C ILE A 128 1.91 -19.54 -4.71
N THR A 129 1.46 -20.53 -5.44
CA THR A 129 2.25 -21.20 -6.47
C THR A 129 1.97 -20.67 -7.86
N GLU A 130 0.73 -20.23 -8.10
CA GLU A 130 0.34 -19.66 -9.38
C GLU A 130 -0.61 -18.48 -9.20
N ILE A 131 -0.42 -17.47 -10.05
CA ILE A 131 -1.35 -16.37 -10.24
C ILE A 131 -1.69 -16.26 -11.72
N ASN A 132 -2.97 -16.31 -12.05
CA ASN A 132 -3.43 -16.31 -13.44
C ASN A 132 -4.55 -15.29 -13.63
N ARG A 133 -4.51 -14.54 -14.74
CA ARG A 133 -5.66 -13.77 -15.22
C ARG A 133 -6.75 -14.75 -15.67
N VAL A 134 -7.98 -14.53 -15.21
CA VAL A 134 -9.16 -15.28 -15.67
C VAL A 134 -9.90 -14.44 -16.72
N ASP A 135 -10.11 -13.17 -16.44
CA ASP A 135 -10.73 -12.18 -17.32
C ASP A 135 -10.17 -10.77 -17.02
N ASP A 136 -10.81 -9.71 -17.54
CA ASP A 136 -10.33 -8.34 -17.41
C ASP A 136 -10.38 -7.78 -15.97
N ASN A 137 -11.13 -8.43 -15.09
CA ASN A 137 -11.26 -7.99 -13.71
C ASN A 137 -11.09 -9.10 -12.66
N THR A 138 -10.73 -10.31 -13.06
CA THR A 138 -10.65 -11.47 -12.16
C THR A 138 -9.31 -12.17 -12.27
N ILE A 139 -8.68 -12.42 -11.14
CA ILE A 139 -7.50 -13.27 -11.00
C ILE A 139 -7.86 -14.57 -10.30
N ARG A 140 -7.07 -15.63 -10.61
CA ARG A 140 -7.06 -16.88 -9.88
C ARG A 140 -5.75 -17.03 -9.16
N LEU A 141 -5.82 -17.35 -7.87
CA LEU A 141 -4.68 -17.76 -7.06
C LEU A 141 -4.77 -19.27 -6.81
N ILE A 142 -3.64 -19.97 -6.98
CA ILE A 142 -3.49 -21.38 -6.63
C ILE A 142 -2.43 -21.47 -5.55
N LEU A 143 -2.75 -22.20 -4.48
CA LEU A 143 -1.87 -22.40 -3.34
C LEU A 143 -1.26 -23.81 -3.39
N ASP A 144 -0.10 -24.02 -2.77
CA ASP A 144 0.55 -25.31 -2.62
C ASP A 144 -0.22 -26.26 -1.68
N GLN A 145 -1.02 -25.68 -0.77
CA GLN A 145 -1.84 -26.42 0.20
C GLN A 145 -3.07 -25.61 0.58
N GLU A 146 -3.99 -26.23 1.31
CA GLU A 146 -5.06 -25.48 1.96
C GLU A 146 -4.50 -24.58 3.06
N VAL A 147 -4.83 -23.29 2.98
CA VAL A 147 -4.52 -22.29 4.00
C VAL A 147 -5.83 -21.71 4.52
N PRO A 148 -6.22 -22.00 5.77
CA PRO A 148 -7.42 -21.42 6.36
C PRO A 148 -7.35 -19.89 6.36
N PHE A 149 -8.44 -19.25 5.96
CA PHE A 149 -8.54 -17.78 5.94
C PHE A 149 -7.44 -17.09 5.11
N PHE A 150 -7.04 -17.70 3.99
CA PHE A 150 -5.96 -17.19 3.14
C PHE A 150 -6.19 -15.74 2.68
N GLU A 151 -7.44 -15.33 2.49
CA GLU A 151 -7.81 -13.96 2.13
C GLU A 151 -7.26 -12.91 3.09
N TYR A 152 -7.04 -13.25 4.36
CA TYR A 152 -6.42 -12.38 5.37
C TYR A 152 -4.92 -12.12 5.10
N ASN A 153 -4.29 -12.88 4.22
CA ASN A 153 -2.92 -12.64 3.80
C ASN A 153 -2.82 -11.58 2.70
N LEU A 154 -3.94 -11.23 2.04
CA LEU A 154 -3.95 -10.29 0.90
C LEU A 154 -4.11 -8.83 1.35
N ILE A 155 -3.42 -8.46 2.43
CA ILE A 155 -3.45 -7.13 3.08
C ILE A 155 -2.20 -6.30 2.79
N PHE A 156 -1.40 -6.68 1.81
CA PHE A 156 -0.21 -5.93 1.38
C PHE A 156 -0.57 -4.91 0.29
N PRO A 157 0.20 -3.81 0.18
CA PRO A 157 -0.02 -2.77 -0.82
C PRO A 157 0.08 -3.30 -2.25
N ILE A 158 -0.83 -2.84 -3.12
CA ILE A 158 -0.76 -3.10 -4.57
C ILE A 158 -0.08 -1.92 -5.25
N LEU A 159 0.78 -2.21 -6.23
CA LEU A 159 1.54 -1.22 -7.00
C LEU A 159 1.03 -1.12 -8.43
N SER A 160 1.07 0.08 -9.00
CA SER A 160 0.78 0.29 -10.41
C SER A 160 1.91 -0.28 -11.27
N LYS A 161 1.63 -1.30 -12.09
CA LYS A 161 2.58 -1.87 -13.03
C LYS A 161 3.17 -0.81 -13.96
N LYS A 162 2.33 0.11 -14.43
CA LYS A 162 2.72 1.17 -15.35
C LYS A 162 3.80 2.08 -14.78
N ASN A 163 3.77 2.38 -13.49
CA ASN A 163 4.77 3.25 -12.85
C ASN A 163 6.17 2.60 -12.80
N TYR A 164 6.25 1.28 -12.93
CA TYR A 164 7.51 0.52 -12.94
C TYR A 164 7.90 0.04 -14.34
N GLU A 165 7.12 0.35 -15.39
CA GLU A 165 7.39 -0.11 -16.74
C GLU A 165 8.71 0.47 -17.26
N GLY A 166 9.59 -0.42 -17.77
CA GLY A 166 10.91 -0.04 -18.25
C GLY A 166 11.94 0.32 -17.17
N GLN A 167 11.63 0.09 -15.91
CA GLN A 167 12.51 0.36 -14.76
C GLN A 167 12.87 -0.93 -14.02
N ASP A 168 14.03 -0.92 -13.39
CA ASP A 168 14.37 -1.96 -12.41
C ASP A 168 13.48 -1.81 -11.16
N PHE A 169 12.90 -2.92 -10.70
CA PHE A 169 11.97 -2.88 -9.57
C PHE A 169 12.64 -2.46 -8.25
N ILE A 170 13.92 -2.79 -8.06
CA ILE A 170 14.65 -2.51 -6.82
C ILE A 170 15.31 -1.14 -6.87
N TYR A 171 15.91 -0.78 -8.03
CA TYR A 171 16.75 0.42 -8.16
C TYR A 171 16.13 1.52 -9.00
N GLY A 172 14.92 1.31 -9.52
CA GLY A 172 14.23 2.30 -10.36
C GLY A 172 13.84 3.57 -9.62
N SER A 173 13.71 4.66 -10.36
CA SER A 173 13.36 5.99 -9.81
C SER A 173 11.96 6.04 -9.19
N SER A 174 11.05 5.16 -9.60
CA SER A 174 9.70 5.04 -9.01
C SER A 174 9.71 4.64 -7.53
N ASN A 175 10.83 4.16 -7.01
CA ASN A 175 10.99 3.84 -5.60
C ASN A 175 11.24 5.07 -4.72
N ASN A 176 11.43 6.24 -5.30
CA ASN A 176 11.72 7.49 -4.58
C ASN A 176 10.53 8.47 -4.59
N ALA A 177 9.47 8.14 -5.32
CA ALA A 177 8.24 8.92 -5.38
C ALA A 177 7.04 7.97 -5.45
N PRO A 178 5.97 8.25 -4.72
CA PRO A 178 4.72 7.48 -4.78
C PRO A 178 3.96 7.75 -6.08
#